data_18bd9800bdeb92772083c44e4c53784d
#
_entry.id   18bd9800bdeb92772083c44e4c53784d
#
_cell.length_a   1.000
_cell.length_b   1.000
_cell.length_c   1.000
_cell.angle_alpha   90.00
_cell.angle_beta   90.00
_cell.angle_gamma   90.00
#
_symmetry.space_group_name_H-M   'P 1'
#
loop_
_entity.id
_entity.type
_entity.pdbx_description
1 polymer ?
#
loop_
_entity_poly.entity_id
_entity_poly.type
_entity_poly.pdbx_seq_one_letter_code
_entity_poly.pdbx_strand_id
1 'polypeptide(L)'
;SVRVTLDGVRYYLTYESVNVQDWTLVGLVPADIVNASMNTLQSRTALIVAVFALCLAVLVILLILQKSHVKLRRKNTELLYREELFAKLSLNVDDVFMMLDAKSARVDYVSPNVYRLLGLPEQAVRQDIEVLKNLHPKDAPDRDKDFLAGLLSGQQREWEFDFNHQQTGERRWFHIIAMGSEVEGRRKYILVMSDRTADKKVN
;
A
#
# COMPACT_ATOMS: atom_id res chain seq x y z
N SER A 1 -27.62 -45.50 42.36
CA SER A 1 -28.61 -45.95 41.34
C SER A 1 -28.07 -47.13 40.58
N VAL A 2 -28.89 -48.16 40.44
CA VAL A 2 -28.56 -49.39 39.71
C VAL A 2 -29.38 -49.41 38.42
N ARG A 3 -28.78 -49.86 37.31
CA ARG A 3 -29.53 -50.05 36.05
C ARG A 3 -30.17 -51.45 36.03
N VAL A 4 -31.49 -51.50 35.79
CA VAL A 4 -32.26 -52.75 35.71
C VAL A 4 -33.03 -52.74 34.39
N THR A 5 -33.14 -53.92 33.76
CA THR A 5 -33.94 -54.10 32.55
C THR A 5 -35.17 -54.95 32.94
N LEU A 6 -36.37 -54.38 32.78
CA LEU A 6 -37.63 -55.01 33.00
C LEU A 6 -38.43 -54.99 31.69
N ASP A 7 -38.94 -56.17 31.24
CA ASP A 7 -39.66 -56.26 29.99
C ASP A 7 -39.03 -55.61 28.74
N GLY A 8 -37.71 -55.68 28.64
CA GLY A 8 -36.96 -55.08 27.53
C GLY A 8 -36.75 -53.59 27.64
N VAL A 9 -37.26 -52.93 28.66
CA VAL A 9 -37.08 -51.48 28.91
C VAL A 9 -36.07 -51.30 30.05
N ARG A 10 -35.11 -50.31 29.82
CA ARG A 10 -34.08 -50.00 30.80
C ARG A 10 -34.60 -48.96 31.76
N TYR A 11 -34.40 -49.19 33.07
CA TYR A 11 -34.77 -48.29 34.17
C TYR A 11 -33.54 -47.96 35.04
N TYR A 12 -33.55 -46.78 35.59
CA TYR A 12 -32.71 -46.41 36.73
C TYR A 12 -33.49 -46.70 38.00
N LEU A 13 -32.94 -47.54 38.87
CA LEU A 13 -33.53 -47.93 40.17
C LEU A 13 -32.85 -47.11 41.23
N THR A 14 -33.63 -46.34 41.97
CA THR A 14 -33.22 -45.68 43.22
C THR A 14 -33.99 -46.31 44.34
N TYR A 15 -33.33 -46.58 45.48
CA TYR A 15 -33.96 -47.08 46.67
C TYR A 15 -33.55 -46.25 47.86
N GLU A 16 -34.45 -46.02 48.76
CA GLU A 16 -34.27 -45.32 50.03
C GLU A 16 -34.98 -46.11 51.14
N SER A 17 -34.27 -46.42 52.23
CA SER A 17 -34.85 -47.05 53.38
C SER A 17 -35.62 -46.01 54.19
N VAL A 18 -36.90 -46.23 54.39
CA VAL A 18 -37.78 -45.42 55.21
C VAL A 18 -37.72 -45.99 56.65
N ASN A 19 -37.35 -45.09 57.57
CA ASN A 19 -37.11 -45.49 58.99
C ASN A 19 -38.37 -45.94 59.76
N VAL A 20 -39.33 -46.54 59.10
CA VAL A 20 -40.57 -47.05 59.67
C VAL A 20 -40.73 -48.47 59.19
N GLN A 21 -40.61 -49.47 60.11
CA GLN A 21 -40.90 -50.91 59.89
C GLN A 21 -40.15 -51.55 58.68
N ASP A 22 -38.85 -51.33 58.48
CA ASP A 22 -38.05 -51.92 57.40
C ASP A 22 -38.58 -51.72 55.95
N TRP A 23 -39.33 -50.69 55.74
CA TRP A 23 -39.84 -50.42 54.38
C TRP A 23 -38.76 -49.76 53.53
N THR A 24 -38.64 -50.28 52.32
CA THR A 24 -37.75 -49.69 51.31
C THR A 24 -38.58 -49.08 50.16
N LEU A 25 -38.41 -47.77 49.93
CA LEU A 25 -39.03 -47.08 48.82
C LEU A 25 -38.18 -47.33 47.58
N VAL A 26 -38.79 -47.92 46.52
CA VAL A 26 -38.10 -48.15 45.25
C VAL A 26 -38.69 -47.23 44.18
N GLY A 27 -37.87 -46.36 43.63
CA GLY A 27 -38.24 -45.53 42.49
C GLY A 27 -37.69 -46.12 41.20
N LEU A 28 -38.49 -46.26 40.19
CA LEU A 28 -38.11 -46.68 38.82
C LEU A 28 -38.32 -45.54 37.86
N VAL A 29 -37.25 -45.09 37.23
CA VAL A 29 -37.30 -44.03 36.22
C VAL A 29 -36.83 -44.58 34.86
N PRO A 30 -37.67 -44.56 33.80
CA PRO A 30 -37.26 -45.02 32.48
C PRO A 30 -36.03 -44.31 31.99
N ALA A 31 -35.01 -45.05 31.55
CA ALA A 31 -33.74 -44.49 31.11
C ALA A 31 -33.91 -43.63 29.83
N ASP A 32 -34.92 -43.92 29.02
CA ASP A 32 -35.18 -43.21 27.77
C ASP A 32 -35.63 -41.76 28.03
N ILE A 33 -36.43 -41.52 29.10
CA ILE A 33 -36.87 -40.16 29.47
C ILE A 33 -35.68 -39.33 29.97
N VAL A 34 -34.79 -39.92 30.76
CA VAL A 34 -33.58 -39.24 31.29
C VAL A 34 -32.63 -38.95 30.16
N ASN A 35 -32.40 -39.91 29.26
CA ASN A 35 -31.45 -39.71 28.15
C ASN A 35 -31.99 -38.70 27.11
N ALA A 36 -33.31 -38.73 26.82
CA ALA A 36 -33.91 -37.73 25.90
C ALA A 36 -33.80 -36.31 26.43
N SER A 37 -34.00 -36.10 27.74
CA SER A 37 -33.83 -34.78 28.36
C SER A 37 -32.38 -34.32 28.37
N MET A 38 -31.44 -35.24 28.61
CA MET A 38 -30.00 -34.93 28.59
C MET A 38 -29.52 -34.54 27.17
N ASN A 39 -29.94 -35.26 26.13
CA ASN A 39 -29.56 -34.98 24.76
C ASN A 39 -30.10 -33.62 24.25
N THR A 40 -31.34 -33.28 24.62
CA THR A 40 -31.92 -31.98 24.26
C THR A 40 -31.23 -30.81 24.96
N LEU A 41 -30.84 -30.95 26.19
CA LEU A 41 -30.05 -29.94 26.90
C LEU A 41 -28.64 -29.78 26.30
N GLN A 42 -27.98 -30.89 25.99
CA GLN A 42 -26.64 -30.90 25.44
C GLN A 42 -26.60 -30.29 24.02
N SER A 43 -27.59 -30.55 23.17
CA SER A 43 -27.68 -29.95 21.84
C SER A 43 -27.95 -28.45 21.90
N ARG A 44 -28.80 -27.98 22.83
CA ARG A 44 -29.07 -26.54 22.99
C ARG A 44 -27.84 -25.77 23.50
N THR A 45 -27.13 -26.33 24.49
CA THR A 45 -25.88 -25.69 24.98
C THR A 45 -24.79 -25.65 23.92
N ALA A 46 -24.63 -26.74 23.14
CA ALA A 46 -23.67 -26.77 22.03
C ALA A 46 -23.99 -25.70 20.96
N LEU A 47 -25.26 -25.49 20.64
CA LEU A 47 -25.70 -24.47 19.68
C LEU A 47 -25.40 -23.06 20.19
N ILE A 48 -25.67 -22.78 21.46
CA ILE A 48 -25.36 -21.47 22.08
C ILE A 48 -23.86 -21.18 22.03
N VAL A 49 -23.02 -22.15 22.38
CA VAL A 49 -21.56 -22.01 22.34
C VAL A 49 -21.06 -21.79 20.91
N ALA A 50 -21.63 -22.52 19.93
CA ALA A 50 -21.27 -22.35 18.53
C ALA A 50 -21.61 -20.94 18.01
N VAL A 51 -22.80 -20.42 18.33
CA VAL A 51 -23.21 -19.04 17.97
C VAL A 51 -22.29 -18.00 18.59
N PHE A 52 -21.97 -18.18 19.87
CA PHE A 52 -21.08 -17.25 20.59
C PHE A 52 -19.66 -17.26 20.00
N ALA A 53 -19.12 -18.43 19.66
CA ALA A 53 -17.83 -18.55 19.00
C ALA A 53 -17.83 -17.87 17.62
N LEU A 54 -18.91 -18.03 16.84
CA LEU A 54 -19.06 -17.37 15.55
C LEU A 54 -19.10 -15.85 15.70
N CYS A 55 -19.84 -15.31 16.67
CA CYS A 55 -19.89 -13.87 16.94
C CYS A 55 -18.52 -13.32 17.32
N LEU A 56 -17.76 -14.04 18.16
CA LEU A 56 -16.40 -13.64 18.51
C LEU A 56 -15.48 -13.64 17.28
N ALA A 57 -15.56 -14.65 16.43
CA ALA A 57 -14.76 -14.70 15.21
C ALA A 57 -15.06 -13.52 14.27
N VAL A 58 -16.34 -13.19 14.07
CA VAL A 58 -16.75 -12.04 13.28
C VAL A 58 -16.23 -10.74 13.89
N LEU A 59 -16.33 -10.56 15.20
CA LEU A 59 -15.82 -9.39 15.90
C LEU A 59 -14.30 -9.21 15.69
N VAL A 60 -13.52 -10.28 15.83
CA VAL A 60 -12.07 -10.27 15.61
C VAL A 60 -11.74 -9.89 14.17
N ILE A 61 -12.44 -10.46 13.19
CA ILE A 61 -12.26 -10.12 11.77
C ILE A 61 -12.54 -8.63 11.52
N LEU A 62 -13.63 -8.10 12.06
CA LEU A 62 -13.96 -6.67 11.94
C LEU A 62 -12.88 -5.77 12.53
N LEU A 63 -12.34 -6.12 13.71
CA LEU A 63 -11.26 -5.35 14.33
C LEU A 63 -9.96 -5.38 13.50
N ILE A 64 -9.63 -6.52 12.90
CA ILE A 64 -8.47 -6.64 12.02
C ILE A 64 -8.65 -5.78 10.76
N LEU A 65 -9.84 -5.84 10.13
CA LEU A 65 -10.15 -5.04 8.96
C LEU A 65 -10.09 -3.54 9.25
N GLN A 66 -10.65 -3.09 10.38
CA GLN A 66 -10.57 -1.68 10.79
C GLN A 66 -9.12 -1.21 10.98
N LYS A 67 -8.29 -1.99 11.68
CA LYS A 67 -6.86 -1.65 11.85
C LYS A 67 -6.11 -1.58 10.52
N SER A 68 -6.40 -2.50 9.61
CA SER A 68 -5.79 -2.51 8.27
C SER A 68 -6.18 -1.27 7.45
N HIS A 69 -7.46 -0.91 7.43
CA HIS A 69 -7.94 0.29 6.72
C HIS A 69 -7.35 1.59 7.27
N VAL A 70 -7.25 1.73 8.60
CA VAL A 70 -6.66 2.92 9.21
C VAL A 70 -5.16 3.04 8.88
N LYS A 71 -4.43 1.93 8.90
CA LYS A 71 -3.00 1.91 8.57
C LYS A 71 -2.75 2.26 7.10
N LEU A 72 -3.58 1.76 6.20
CA LEU A 72 -3.48 2.05 4.77
C LEU A 72 -3.80 3.53 4.48
N ARG A 73 -4.86 4.08 5.08
CA ARG A 73 -5.21 5.50 4.95
C ARG A 73 -4.09 6.43 5.43
N ARG A 74 -3.48 6.14 6.59
CA ARG A 74 -2.36 6.95 7.11
C ARG A 74 -1.16 6.96 6.16
N LYS A 75 -0.80 5.81 5.61
CA LYS A 75 0.30 5.74 4.62
C LYS A 75 0.00 6.52 3.35
N ASN A 76 -1.22 6.41 2.82
CA ASN A 76 -1.62 7.17 1.63
C ASN A 76 -1.64 8.68 1.90
N THR A 77 -2.14 9.12 3.06
CA THR A 77 -2.15 10.55 3.42
C THR A 77 -0.72 11.08 3.58
N GLU A 78 0.17 10.32 4.17
CA GLU A 78 1.58 10.71 4.33
C GLU A 78 2.29 10.83 2.97
N LEU A 79 2.04 9.89 2.05
CA LEU A 79 2.59 9.94 0.69
C LEU A 79 2.07 11.17 -0.07
N LEU A 80 0.76 11.39 -0.06
CA LEU A 80 0.15 12.58 -0.70
C LEU A 80 0.70 13.88 -0.13
N TYR A 81 0.86 13.97 1.19
CA TYR A 81 1.45 15.15 1.82
C TYR A 81 2.90 15.36 1.39
N ARG A 82 3.70 14.31 1.30
CA ARG A 82 5.10 14.41 0.82
C ARG A 82 5.16 14.83 -0.64
N GLU A 83 4.32 14.28 -1.49
CA GLU A 83 4.22 14.68 -2.91
C GLU A 83 3.80 16.14 -3.05
N GLU A 84 2.78 16.57 -2.33
CA GLU A 84 2.31 17.97 -2.35
C GLU A 84 3.38 18.94 -1.82
N LEU A 85 4.04 18.57 -0.71
CA LEU A 85 5.12 19.38 -0.15
C LEU A 85 6.28 19.51 -1.14
N PHE A 86 6.70 18.40 -1.76
CA PHE A 86 7.77 18.39 -2.73
C PHE A 86 7.40 19.21 -3.98
N ALA A 87 6.17 19.07 -4.47
CA ALA A 87 5.68 19.87 -5.58
C ALA A 87 5.68 21.38 -5.27
N LYS A 88 5.22 21.78 -4.07
CA LYS A 88 5.22 23.19 -3.64
C LYS A 88 6.64 23.74 -3.46
N LEU A 89 7.55 22.96 -2.89
CA LEU A 89 8.95 23.36 -2.78
C LEU A 89 9.58 23.52 -4.15
N SER A 90 9.33 22.60 -5.07
CA SER A 90 9.88 22.65 -6.43
C SER A 90 9.39 23.86 -7.22
N LEU A 91 8.19 24.37 -6.98
CA LEU A 91 7.68 25.56 -7.69
C LEU A 91 8.50 26.84 -7.42
N ASN A 92 9.14 26.93 -6.26
CA ASN A 92 9.90 28.11 -5.82
C ASN A 92 11.42 27.99 -6.07
N VAL A 93 11.88 26.89 -6.65
CA VAL A 93 13.28 26.63 -6.95
C VAL A 93 13.50 26.74 -8.46
N ASP A 94 14.65 27.28 -8.86
CA ASP A 94 15.04 27.38 -10.27
C ASP A 94 15.74 26.10 -10.79
N ASP A 95 15.36 24.97 -10.19
CA ASP A 95 15.82 23.64 -10.57
C ASP A 95 14.64 22.77 -11.01
N VAL A 96 14.76 22.06 -12.12
CA VAL A 96 13.83 21.02 -12.53
C VAL A 96 14.34 19.68 -12.07
N PHE A 97 13.50 18.94 -11.36
CA PHE A 97 13.80 17.58 -10.90
C PHE A 97 13.08 16.56 -11.77
N MET A 98 13.81 15.54 -12.22
CA MET A 98 13.23 14.41 -12.93
C MET A 98 13.74 13.09 -12.39
N MET A 99 12.92 12.06 -12.45
CA MET A 99 13.30 10.68 -12.14
C MET A 99 13.01 9.80 -13.35
N LEU A 100 14.01 9.02 -13.75
CA LEU A 100 13.97 8.17 -14.92
C LEU A 100 14.29 6.73 -14.57
N ASP A 101 13.64 5.81 -15.25
CA ASP A 101 14.04 4.40 -15.23
C ASP A 101 15.36 4.22 -15.98
N ALA A 102 16.35 3.58 -15.34
CA ALA A 102 17.70 3.45 -15.88
C ALA A 102 17.80 2.55 -17.11
N LYS A 103 16.78 1.70 -17.39
CA LYS A 103 16.77 0.78 -18.52
C LYS A 103 16.00 1.33 -19.72
N SER A 104 14.85 1.94 -19.46
CA SER A 104 13.91 2.38 -20.49
C SER A 104 13.92 3.87 -20.76
N ALA A 105 14.64 4.67 -19.97
CA ALA A 105 14.59 6.14 -19.97
C ALA A 105 13.18 6.72 -19.72
N ARG A 106 12.21 5.90 -19.30
CA ARG A 106 10.88 6.37 -18.97
C ARG A 106 10.91 7.34 -17.81
N VAL A 107 10.24 8.47 -17.98
CA VAL A 107 10.11 9.47 -16.92
C VAL A 107 9.04 9.02 -15.94
N ASP A 108 9.45 8.70 -14.70
CA ASP A 108 8.54 8.35 -13.61
C ASP A 108 8.03 9.59 -12.87
N TYR A 109 8.87 10.63 -12.82
CA TYR A 109 8.53 11.91 -12.19
C TYR A 109 9.21 13.07 -12.91
N VAL A 110 8.52 14.21 -12.99
CA VAL A 110 9.07 15.51 -13.34
C VAL A 110 8.42 16.58 -12.48
N SER A 111 9.20 17.54 -12.00
CA SER A 111 8.69 18.61 -11.13
C SER A 111 7.83 19.61 -11.91
N PRO A 112 6.74 20.15 -11.31
CA PRO A 112 5.78 21.02 -12.00
C PRO A 112 6.40 22.32 -12.57
N ASN A 113 7.51 22.78 -12.00
CA ASN A 113 8.22 23.98 -12.47
C ASN A 113 8.88 23.83 -13.84
N VAL A 114 8.89 22.63 -14.43
CA VAL A 114 9.32 22.38 -15.80
C VAL A 114 8.58 23.29 -16.80
N TYR A 115 7.31 23.56 -16.54
CA TYR A 115 6.53 24.47 -17.36
C TYR A 115 7.05 25.91 -17.27
N ARG A 116 7.36 26.40 -16.07
CA ARG A 116 7.88 27.74 -15.84
C ARG A 116 9.29 27.92 -16.41
N LEU A 117 10.12 26.91 -16.32
CA LEU A 117 11.53 27.00 -16.70
C LEU A 117 11.80 26.65 -18.16
N LEU A 118 11.07 25.70 -18.73
CA LEU A 118 11.26 25.21 -20.09
C LEU A 118 10.08 25.50 -21.04
N GLY A 119 8.92 25.87 -20.51
CA GLY A 119 7.69 26.07 -21.28
C GLY A 119 7.00 24.77 -21.71
N LEU A 120 7.46 23.62 -21.20
CA LEU A 120 6.93 22.31 -21.54
C LEU A 120 5.88 21.84 -20.51
N PRO A 121 4.72 21.34 -20.95
CA PRO A 121 3.79 20.68 -20.04
C PRO A 121 4.42 19.44 -19.39
N GLU A 122 4.19 19.25 -18.10
CA GLU A 122 4.67 18.08 -17.35
C GLU A 122 4.32 16.76 -18.04
N GLN A 123 3.09 16.64 -18.54
CA GLN A 123 2.64 15.44 -19.24
C GLN A 123 3.41 15.11 -20.51
N ALA A 124 3.84 16.13 -21.26
CA ALA A 124 4.62 15.93 -22.48
C ALA A 124 5.98 15.32 -22.15
N VAL A 125 6.66 15.83 -21.10
CA VAL A 125 7.95 15.30 -20.65
C VAL A 125 7.82 13.90 -20.05
N ARG A 126 6.74 13.62 -19.33
CA ARG A 126 6.47 12.28 -18.80
C ARG A 126 6.21 11.23 -19.89
N GLN A 127 5.57 11.61 -20.99
CA GLN A 127 5.32 10.72 -22.10
C GLN A 127 6.56 10.42 -22.90
N ASP A 128 7.36 11.44 -23.17
CA ASP A 128 8.58 11.32 -23.96
C ASP A 128 9.63 12.35 -23.54
N ILE A 129 10.74 11.89 -22.95
CA ILE A 129 11.84 12.76 -22.58
C ILE A 129 12.52 13.42 -23.79
N GLU A 130 12.38 12.83 -24.98
CA GLU A 130 12.99 13.35 -26.20
C GLU A 130 12.42 14.71 -26.63
N VAL A 131 11.27 15.11 -26.08
CA VAL A 131 10.74 16.47 -26.29
C VAL A 131 11.73 17.57 -25.85
N LEU A 132 12.64 17.26 -24.93
CA LEU A 132 13.71 18.19 -24.51
C LEU A 132 14.68 18.49 -25.68
N LYS A 133 14.87 17.58 -26.60
CA LYS A 133 15.73 17.80 -27.78
C LYS A 133 15.23 18.94 -28.67
N ASN A 134 13.91 19.14 -28.70
CA ASN A 134 13.29 20.20 -29.51
C ASN A 134 13.54 21.61 -28.95
N LEU A 135 14.02 21.70 -27.70
CA LEU A 135 14.34 22.98 -27.06
C LEU A 135 15.76 23.45 -27.37
N HIS A 136 16.62 22.57 -27.89
CA HIS A 136 17.98 22.96 -28.25
C HIS A 136 17.99 24.03 -29.37
N PRO A 137 18.77 25.09 -29.24
CA PRO A 137 18.95 26.04 -30.31
C PRO A 137 19.48 25.36 -31.58
N LYS A 138 19.05 25.84 -32.75
CA LYS A 138 19.48 25.29 -34.06
C LYS A 138 20.97 25.37 -34.31
N ASP A 139 21.64 26.32 -33.65
CA ASP A 139 23.09 26.58 -33.70
C ASP A 139 23.87 25.81 -32.61
N ALA A 140 23.19 24.99 -31.79
CA ALA A 140 23.83 24.18 -30.76
C ALA A 140 24.75 23.11 -31.37
N PRO A 141 25.92 22.87 -30.77
CA PRO A 141 26.79 21.80 -31.26
C PRO A 141 26.17 20.41 -31.15
N ASP A 142 26.53 19.52 -32.06
CA ASP A 142 26.01 18.13 -32.19
C ASP A 142 26.25 17.25 -30.96
N ARG A 143 26.97 17.77 -29.94
CA ARG A 143 27.25 17.05 -28.66
C ARG A 143 26.00 16.63 -27.90
N ASP A 144 24.87 17.26 -28.19
CA ASP A 144 23.65 17.10 -27.40
C ASP A 144 22.77 15.93 -27.89
N LYS A 145 23.12 15.35 -29.05
CA LYS A 145 22.36 14.23 -29.62
C LYS A 145 22.45 12.95 -28.77
N ASP A 146 23.52 12.82 -27.99
CA ASP A 146 23.82 11.61 -27.23
C ASP A 146 23.57 11.73 -25.73
N PHE A 147 22.85 12.78 -25.27
CA PHE A 147 22.54 12.96 -23.83
C PHE A 147 21.95 11.69 -23.19
N LEU A 148 20.90 11.12 -23.81
CA LEU A 148 20.26 9.93 -23.27
C LEU A 148 21.18 8.72 -23.34
N ALA A 149 21.97 8.55 -24.39
CA ALA A 149 22.94 7.47 -24.48
C ALA A 149 24.03 7.60 -23.42
N GLY A 150 24.58 8.80 -23.21
CA GLY A 150 25.54 9.11 -22.16
C GLY A 150 24.98 8.85 -20.74
N LEU A 151 23.73 9.25 -20.52
CA LEU A 151 23.02 9.02 -19.28
C LEU A 151 22.81 7.53 -19.02
N LEU A 152 22.26 6.78 -19.99
CA LEU A 152 21.93 5.38 -19.84
C LEU A 152 23.17 4.50 -19.71
N SER A 153 24.28 4.85 -20.37
CA SER A 153 25.57 4.16 -20.21
C SER A 153 26.22 4.43 -18.84
N GLY A 154 25.82 5.51 -18.16
CA GLY A 154 26.38 5.95 -16.88
C GLY A 154 27.80 6.50 -16.98
N GLN A 155 28.29 6.74 -18.19
CA GLN A 155 29.63 7.29 -18.46
C GLN A 155 29.72 8.78 -18.16
N GLN A 156 28.66 9.51 -18.42
CA GLN A 156 28.56 10.95 -18.17
C GLN A 156 27.46 11.21 -17.15
N ARG A 157 27.69 12.11 -16.21
CA ARG A 157 26.76 12.45 -15.12
C ARG A 157 26.49 13.95 -15.00
N GLU A 158 27.14 14.75 -15.83
CA GLU A 158 27.07 16.20 -15.75
C GLU A 158 27.10 16.77 -17.17
N TRP A 159 26.21 17.71 -17.45
CA TRP A 159 26.08 18.39 -18.75
C TRP A 159 25.74 19.85 -18.54
N GLU A 160 26.15 20.67 -19.50
CA GLU A 160 25.68 22.03 -19.66
C GLU A 160 25.00 22.17 -21.01
N PHE A 161 23.73 22.54 -20.98
CA PHE A 161 22.94 22.74 -22.17
C PHE A 161 22.29 24.14 -22.16
N ASP A 162 22.11 24.68 -23.35
CA ASP A 162 21.22 25.80 -23.55
C ASP A 162 19.94 25.34 -24.23
N PHE A 163 18.83 25.80 -23.68
CA PHE A 163 17.51 25.53 -24.18
C PHE A 163 16.77 26.82 -24.51
N ASN A 164 15.99 26.79 -25.60
CA ASN A 164 15.04 27.86 -25.89
C ASN A 164 13.73 27.53 -25.16
N HIS A 165 13.27 28.42 -24.29
CA HIS A 165 11.99 28.29 -23.65
C HIS A 165 10.89 28.17 -24.70
N GLN A 166 10.11 27.08 -24.68
CA GLN A 166 9.22 26.72 -25.79
C GLN A 166 8.20 27.82 -26.15
N GLN A 167 7.74 28.59 -25.17
CA GLN A 167 6.70 29.60 -25.38
C GLN A 167 7.26 30.98 -25.65
N THR A 168 8.33 31.36 -24.97
CA THR A 168 8.90 32.71 -25.06
C THR A 168 10.06 32.82 -26.07
N GLY A 169 10.67 31.69 -26.43
CA GLY A 169 11.88 31.64 -27.26
C GLY A 169 13.12 32.13 -26.51
N GLU A 170 13.04 32.48 -25.22
CA GLU A 170 14.18 32.94 -24.44
C GLU A 170 15.21 31.82 -24.31
N ARG A 171 16.45 32.11 -24.62
CA ARG A 171 17.57 31.17 -24.44
C ARG A 171 18.01 31.16 -23.00
N ARG A 172 18.03 29.97 -22.39
CA ARG A 172 18.38 29.70 -20.99
C ARG A 172 19.47 28.66 -20.91
N TRP A 173 20.35 28.79 -19.93
CA TRP A 173 21.46 27.88 -19.68
C TRP A 173 21.14 27.00 -18.48
N PHE A 174 21.24 25.71 -18.68
CA PHE A 174 21.00 24.70 -17.64
C PHE A 174 22.25 23.88 -17.38
N HIS A 175 22.55 23.71 -16.12
CA HIS A 175 23.49 22.71 -15.62
C HIS A 175 22.72 21.50 -15.17
N ILE A 176 23.02 20.33 -15.73
CA ILE A 176 22.28 19.09 -15.50
C ILE A 176 23.20 18.10 -14.80
N ILE A 177 22.75 17.58 -13.67
CA ILE A 177 23.45 16.54 -12.92
C ILE A 177 22.55 15.30 -12.87
N ALA A 178 23.12 14.11 -13.16
CA ALA A 178 22.46 12.83 -13.03
C ALA A 178 23.05 12.02 -11.89
N MET A 179 22.21 11.59 -10.95
CA MET A 179 22.57 10.74 -9.83
C MET A 179 21.87 9.38 -9.96
N GLY A 180 22.65 8.30 -9.88
CA GLY A 180 22.10 6.96 -9.80
C GLY A 180 21.51 6.69 -8.42
N SER A 181 20.31 6.13 -8.36
CA SER A 181 19.62 5.71 -7.14
C SER A 181 19.00 4.34 -7.34
N GLU A 182 18.78 3.62 -6.27
CA GLU A 182 18.04 2.38 -6.27
C GLU A 182 16.74 2.56 -5.48
N VAL A 183 15.61 2.40 -6.16
CA VAL A 183 14.28 2.56 -5.58
C VAL A 183 13.50 1.28 -5.84
N GLU A 184 13.07 0.62 -4.76
CA GLU A 184 12.32 -0.65 -4.82
C GLU A 184 13.01 -1.75 -5.66
N GLY A 185 14.35 -1.86 -5.53
CA GLY A 185 15.15 -2.83 -6.27
C GLY A 185 15.32 -2.52 -7.76
N ARG A 186 14.92 -1.32 -8.20
CA ARG A 186 15.09 -0.84 -9.57
C ARG A 186 16.08 0.32 -9.60
N ARG A 187 17.00 0.26 -10.55
CA ARG A 187 17.92 1.37 -10.77
C ARG A 187 17.21 2.53 -11.45
N LYS A 188 17.31 3.71 -10.85
CA LYS A 188 16.73 4.97 -11.33
C LYS A 188 17.84 6.00 -11.49
N TYR A 189 17.61 6.98 -12.37
CA TYR A 189 18.39 8.20 -12.43
C TYR A 189 17.56 9.36 -11.91
N ILE A 190 18.16 10.15 -11.02
CA ILE A 190 17.61 11.42 -10.57
C ILE A 190 18.39 12.50 -11.32
N LEU A 191 17.68 13.30 -12.10
CA LEU A 191 18.22 14.44 -12.84
C LEU A 191 17.84 15.72 -12.11
N VAL A 192 18.83 16.58 -11.92
CA VAL A 192 18.64 17.95 -11.43
C VAL A 192 19.10 18.88 -12.53
N MET A 193 18.19 19.70 -13.06
CA MET A 193 18.49 20.70 -14.10
C MET A 193 18.38 22.08 -13.47
N SER A 194 19.51 22.70 -13.18
CA SER A 194 19.62 24.03 -12.55
C SER A 194 19.71 25.12 -13.60
N ASP A 195 18.82 26.12 -13.54
CA ASP A 195 18.88 27.31 -14.40
C ASP A 195 20.03 28.20 -13.98
N ARG A 196 21.04 28.32 -14.84
CA ARG A 196 22.24 29.17 -14.66
C ARG A 196 22.26 30.39 -15.56
N THR A 197 21.09 30.75 -16.09
CA THR A 197 20.99 31.89 -17.04
C THR A 197 21.46 33.20 -16.43
N ALA A 198 21.16 33.46 -15.17
CA ALA A 198 21.59 34.66 -14.47
C ALA A 198 23.13 34.73 -14.35
N ASP A 199 23.75 33.60 -14.00
CA ASP A 199 25.21 33.51 -13.81
C ASP A 199 25.97 33.76 -15.13
N LYS A 200 25.40 33.32 -16.26
CA LYS A 200 25.99 33.48 -17.60
C LYS A 200 25.81 34.90 -18.18
N LYS A 201 24.84 35.68 -17.71
CA LYS A 201 24.60 37.07 -18.15
C LYS A 201 25.50 38.09 -17.45
N VAL A 202 26.15 37.72 -16.34
CA VAL A 202 27.00 38.61 -15.52
C VAL A 202 28.48 38.52 -15.93
N ASN A 203 28.87 37.48 -16.64
CA ASN A 203 30.22 37.28 -17.18
C ASN A 203 30.26 37.61 -18.68
#